data_f44dfdc4e7619c11f4e50bfca01597a4
#
_entry.id   f44dfdc4e7619c11f4e50bfca01597a4
#
_cell.length_a   1.000
_cell.length_b   1.000
_cell.length_c   1.000
_cell.angle_alpha   90.00
_cell.angle_beta   90.00
_cell.angle_gamma   90.00
#
_symmetry.space_group_name_H-M   'P 1'
#
loop_
_entity.id
_entity.type
_entity.pdbx_description
1 polymer ?
#
loop_
_entity_poly.entity_id
_entity_poly.type
_entity_poly.pdbx_seq_one_letter_code
_entity_poly.pdbx_strand_id
1 'polypeptide(L)'
;MAIIDVHSHWGTKRGYPLQTEQELAQQRATWNSEPTYHTEAQMAQYFRDSGVKAILDYGFTKFRPHGEMRELHDLAFETERAHRDAILGHWVHIDPTMGADGVRELRRCVDKKIGFLGYGVSGSLSPPASDPSYDPFYKLCIEAGIPVLIFVGTTGLGAGLPGGGGVILDHCHPRHLDLVAARYPELKMVAARPGWPWQAETIAVLMHKRNIWYELHGWSPKYHSPELKHEIPRRLKDRILFAADYPLFTYERLIRDWRAEGYPEDVLDRIFHRNAERFLDELGVPWN
;
A
#
# COMPACT_ATOMS: atom_id res chain seq x y z
N MET A 1 11.83 17.59 8.78
CA MET A 1 10.82 17.34 7.75
C MET A 1 9.92 16.23 8.24
N ALA A 2 8.63 16.25 7.87
CA ALA A 2 7.73 15.16 8.22
C ALA A 2 8.08 13.91 7.41
N ILE A 3 7.99 12.73 8.02
CA ILE A 3 8.09 11.45 7.32
C ILE A 3 6.83 11.28 6.47
N ILE A 4 6.98 10.80 5.24
CA ILE A 4 5.84 10.47 4.38
C ILE A 4 5.70 8.96 4.32
N ASP A 5 4.61 8.46 4.88
CA ASP A 5 4.24 7.06 4.86
C ASP A 5 3.27 6.81 3.70
N VAL A 6 3.69 6.03 2.72
CA VAL A 6 2.88 5.80 1.53
C VAL A 6 1.94 4.60 1.64
N HIS A 7 2.02 3.83 2.74
CA HIS A 7 1.14 2.68 2.95
C HIS A 7 0.98 2.36 4.43
N SER A 8 -0.11 2.80 4.99
CA SER A 8 -0.64 2.39 6.28
C SER A 8 -2.12 2.10 6.18
N HIS A 9 -2.69 1.44 7.17
CA HIS A 9 -4.11 1.15 7.24
C HIS A 9 -4.80 2.05 8.26
N TRP A 10 -6.09 1.81 8.47
CA TRP A 10 -6.88 2.56 9.42
C TRP A 10 -6.83 1.89 10.79
N GLY A 11 -6.46 2.64 11.82
CA GLY A 11 -6.50 2.22 13.22
C GLY A 11 -7.88 2.40 13.87
N THR A 12 -8.95 2.52 13.07
CA THR A 12 -10.32 2.69 13.57
C THR A 12 -11.11 1.40 13.41
N LYS A 13 -12.13 1.19 14.25
CA LYS A 13 -12.93 -0.05 14.17
C LYS A 13 -13.56 -0.28 12.80
N ARG A 14 -13.97 0.78 12.09
CA ARG A 14 -14.58 0.71 10.76
C ARG A 14 -13.59 0.44 9.65
N GLY A 15 -12.36 0.91 9.81
CA GLY A 15 -11.32 0.86 8.79
C GLY A 15 -10.19 -0.12 9.07
N TYR A 16 -10.25 -0.87 10.17
CA TYR A 16 -9.20 -1.85 10.50
C TYR A 16 -9.11 -2.92 9.40
N PRO A 17 -7.90 -3.33 9.00
CA PRO A 17 -7.73 -4.26 7.86
C PRO A 17 -8.34 -5.65 8.09
N LEU A 18 -8.47 -6.08 9.34
CA LEU A 18 -9.09 -7.34 9.74
C LEU A 18 -10.45 -7.06 10.41
N GLN A 19 -11.53 -7.57 9.85
CA GLN A 19 -12.89 -7.19 10.22
C GLN A 19 -13.71 -8.31 10.87
N THR A 20 -13.39 -9.56 10.56
CA THR A 20 -14.14 -10.71 11.05
C THR A 20 -13.51 -11.30 12.31
N GLU A 21 -14.31 -11.95 13.16
CA GLU A 21 -13.79 -12.67 14.33
C GLU A 21 -12.78 -13.76 13.96
N GLN A 22 -12.92 -14.37 12.78
CA GLN A 22 -11.94 -15.36 12.29
C GLN A 22 -10.59 -14.71 11.98
N GLU A 23 -10.57 -13.55 11.33
CA GLU A 23 -9.35 -12.79 11.03
C GLU A 23 -8.70 -12.27 12.32
N LEU A 24 -9.49 -11.77 13.27
CA LEU A 24 -8.99 -11.32 14.58
C LEU A 24 -8.44 -12.48 15.41
N ALA A 25 -9.09 -13.65 15.38
CA ALA A 25 -8.57 -14.86 16.01
C ALA A 25 -7.25 -15.32 15.38
N GLN A 26 -7.14 -15.22 14.05
CA GLN A 26 -5.90 -15.48 13.34
C GLN A 26 -4.80 -14.48 13.74
N GLN A 27 -5.10 -13.20 13.87
CA GLN A 27 -4.16 -12.16 14.34
C GLN A 27 -3.59 -12.53 15.71
N ARG A 28 -4.46 -12.90 16.66
CA ARG A 28 -4.05 -13.36 17.99
C ARG A 28 -3.13 -14.57 17.93
N ALA A 29 -3.55 -15.59 17.18
CA ALA A 29 -2.82 -16.86 17.11
C ALA A 29 -1.48 -16.76 16.37
N THR A 30 -1.40 -15.96 15.29
CA THR A 30 -0.24 -15.88 14.41
C THR A 30 0.77 -14.83 14.86
N TRP A 31 0.29 -13.68 15.36
CA TRP A 31 1.14 -12.53 15.69
C TRP A 31 1.12 -12.12 17.16
N ASN A 32 0.36 -12.84 17.99
CA ASN A 32 0.20 -12.54 19.42
C ASN A 32 -0.11 -11.05 19.66
N SER A 33 -1.06 -10.51 18.89
CA SER A 33 -1.45 -9.10 18.95
C SER A 33 -2.96 -8.93 18.92
N GLU A 34 -3.43 -7.88 19.60
CA GLU A 34 -4.83 -7.46 19.63
C GLU A 34 -4.98 -6.10 18.93
N PRO A 35 -6.07 -5.85 18.22
CA PRO A 35 -6.30 -4.54 17.66
C PRO A 35 -6.60 -3.52 18.78
N THR A 36 -5.99 -2.34 18.67
CA THR A 36 -6.39 -1.17 19.45
C THR A 36 -7.11 -0.20 18.52
N TYR A 37 -8.36 0.10 18.82
CA TYR A 37 -9.17 0.98 17.97
C TYR A 37 -9.13 2.42 18.47
N HIS A 38 -9.01 3.34 17.52
CA HIS A 38 -9.05 4.78 17.71
C HIS A 38 -10.25 5.37 16.97
N THR A 39 -10.59 6.62 17.27
CA THR A 39 -11.39 7.46 16.37
C THR A 39 -10.50 8.00 15.26
N GLU A 40 -11.12 8.46 14.16
CA GLU A 40 -10.40 9.07 13.04
C GLU A 40 -9.55 10.27 13.52
N ALA A 41 -10.09 11.08 14.43
CA ALA A 41 -9.36 12.21 15.02
C ALA A 41 -8.17 11.77 15.88
N GLN A 42 -8.30 10.71 16.67
CA GLN A 42 -7.20 10.16 17.47
C GLN A 42 -6.11 9.56 16.58
N MET A 43 -6.50 8.86 15.51
CA MET A 43 -5.57 8.32 14.52
C MET A 43 -4.78 9.45 13.83
N ALA A 44 -5.45 10.47 13.36
CA ALA A 44 -4.79 11.63 12.75
C ALA A 44 -3.89 12.38 13.74
N GLN A 45 -4.28 12.46 15.02
CA GLN A 45 -3.43 13.05 16.07
C GLN A 45 -2.16 12.22 16.30
N TYR A 46 -2.26 10.89 16.32
CA TYR A 46 -1.10 10.02 16.43
C TYR A 46 -0.11 10.22 15.27
N PHE A 47 -0.60 10.45 14.04
CA PHE A 47 0.26 10.76 12.90
C PHE A 47 1.00 12.09 13.11
N ARG A 48 0.30 13.14 13.58
CA ARG A 48 0.93 14.45 13.90
C ARG A 48 2.00 14.30 14.97
N ASP A 49 1.68 13.62 16.07
CA ASP A 49 2.59 13.41 17.20
C ASP A 49 3.83 12.60 16.80
N SER A 50 3.69 11.70 15.83
CA SER A 50 4.78 10.93 15.25
C SER A 50 5.57 11.70 14.17
N GLY A 51 5.14 12.90 13.78
CA GLY A 51 5.75 13.68 12.69
C GLY A 51 5.58 13.02 11.32
N VAL A 52 4.48 12.32 11.09
CA VAL A 52 4.19 11.55 9.87
C VAL A 52 2.99 12.12 9.14
N LYS A 53 3.06 12.13 7.80
CA LYS A 53 1.91 12.28 6.91
C LYS A 53 1.68 10.96 6.19
N ALA A 54 0.46 10.44 6.21
CA ALA A 54 0.16 9.08 5.74
C ALA A 54 -0.76 9.04 4.53
N ILE A 55 -0.51 8.08 3.65
CA ILE A 55 -1.46 7.60 2.65
C ILE A 55 -2.04 6.28 3.18
N LEU A 56 -3.37 6.20 3.27
CA LEU A 56 -4.05 5.09 3.92
C LEU A 56 -4.64 4.10 2.91
N ASP A 57 -4.46 2.81 3.17
CA ASP A 57 -4.97 1.72 2.35
C ASP A 57 -6.35 1.25 2.83
N TYR A 58 -7.27 1.09 1.89
CA TYR A 58 -8.61 0.56 2.10
C TYR A 58 -8.79 -0.86 1.52
N GLY A 59 -7.78 -1.71 1.62
CA GLY A 59 -7.74 -3.03 1.00
C GLY A 59 -8.94 -3.93 1.24
N PHE A 60 -9.60 -3.78 2.39
CA PHE A 60 -10.78 -4.57 2.73
C PHE A 60 -12.06 -4.15 1.99
N THR A 61 -12.12 -2.95 1.39
CA THR A 61 -13.35 -2.45 0.74
C THR A 61 -13.77 -3.30 -0.45
N LYS A 62 -12.83 -3.94 -1.15
CA LYS A 62 -13.11 -4.80 -2.29
C LYS A 62 -14.00 -6.01 -1.99
N PHE A 63 -14.08 -6.43 -0.72
CA PHE A 63 -14.93 -7.55 -0.30
C PHE A 63 -16.31 -7.13 0.20
N ARG A 64 -16.62 -5.83 0.15
CA ARG A 64 -17.89 -5.29 0.63
C ARG A 64 -18.93 -5.19 -0.48
N PRO A 65 -20.22 -5.30 -0.14
CA PRO A 65 -21.29 -4.95 -1.06
C PRO A 65 -21.09 -3.53 -1.63
N HIS A 66 -21.47 -3.32 -2.89
CA HIS A 66 -21.19 -2.07 -3.62
C HIS A 66 -21.63 -0.80 -2.84
N GLY A 67 -22.82 -0.83 -2.20
CA GLY A 67 -23.30 0.31 -1.40
C GLY A 67 -22.39 0.63 -0.23
N GLU A 68 -22.02 -0.39 0.56
CA GLU A 68 -21.14 -0.24 1.72
C GLU A 68 -19.72 0.21 1.30
N MET A 69 -19.18 -0.34 0.22
CA MET A 69 -17.89 0.08 -0.33
C MET A 69 -17.89 1.57 -0.66
N ARG A 70 -18.95 2.08 -1.29
CA ARG A 70 -19.09 3.50 -1.62
C ARG A 70 -19.16 4.39 -0.38
N GLU A 71 -19.91 3.98 0.64
CA GLU A 71 -19.97 4.70 1.92
C GLU A 71 -18.59 4.78 2.60
N LEU A 72 -17.82 3.70 2.55
CA LEU A 72 -16.47 3.68 3.10
C LEU A 72 -15.50 4.55 2.29
N HIS A 73 -15.60 4.59 0.96
CA HIS A 73 -14.83 5.53 0.14
C HIS A 73 -15.20 6.97 0.45
N ASP A 74 -16.49 7.28 0.67
CA ASP A 74 -16.93 8.62 1.04
C ASP A 74 -16.40 9.01 2.43
N LEU A 75 -16.43 8.09 3.41
CA LEU A 75 -15.81 8.29 4.72
C LEU A 75 -14.31 8.61 4.60
N ALA A 76 -13.60 7.95 3.68
CA ALA A 76 -12.19 8.23 3.44
C ALA A 76 -11.96 9.67 3.01
N PHE A 77 -12.71 10.16 2.03
CA PHE A 77 -12.61 11.54 1.57
C PHE A 77 -13.02 12.57 2.64
N GLU A 78 -14.03 12.26 3.45
CA GLU A 78 -14.44 13.10 4.58
C GLU A 78 -13.33 13.19 5.64
N THR A 79 -12.74 12.06 6.01
CA THR A 79 -11.65 11.99 6.99
C THR A 79 -10.40 12.70 6.46
N GLU A 80 -10.05 12.50 5.20
CA GLU A 80 -8.95 13.22 4.56
C GLU A 80 -9.20 14.74 4.61
N ARG A 81 -10.39 15.19 4.25
CA ARG A 81 -10.73 16.63 4.27
C ARG A 81 -10.60 17.22 5.67
N ALA A 82 -10.99 16.48 6.70
CA ALA A 82 -10.91 16.91 8.09
C ALA A 82 -9.46 16.94 8.64
N HIS A 83 -8.55 16.15 8.05
CA HIS A 83 -7.20 15.92 8.58
C HIS A 83 -6.11 15.98 7.50
N ARG A 84 -6.23 16.92 6.54
CA ARG A 84 -5.30 17.10 5.40
C ARG A 84 -3.83 17.27 5.79
N ASP A 85 -3.57 17.80 6.95
CA ASP A 85 -2.22 18.00 7.50
C ASP A 85 -1.55 16.69 7.93
N ALA A 86 -2.32 15.61 8.13
CA ALA A 86 -1.84 14.30 8.56
C ALA A 86 -2.15 13.17 7.56
N ILE A 87 -3.23 13.29 6.78
CA ILE A 87 -3.68 12.27 5.81
C ILE A 87 -3.60 12.87 4.41
N LEU A 88 -2.68 12.36 3.59
CA LEU A 88 -2.44 12.84 2.23
C LEU A 88 -3.44 12.28 1.21
N GLY A 89 -4.07 11.16 1.51
CA GLY A 89 -5.03 10.50 0.64
C GLY A 89 -5.08 8.99 0.84
N HIS A 90 -5.57 8.28 -0.19
CA HIS A 90 -5.93 6.88 -0.04
C HIS A 90 -5.58 6.01 -1.24
N TRP A 91 -5.26 4.74 -0.96
CA TRP A 91 -5.35 3.64 -1.90
C TRP A 91 -6.75 3.02 -1.79
N VAL A 92 -7.53 3.06 -2.87
CA VAL A 92 -8.84 2.42 -2.92
C VAL A 92 -8.74 1.07 -3.61
N HIS A 93 -9.47 0.09 -3.10
CA HIS A 93 -9.52 -1.25 -3.66
C HIS A 93 -10.94 -1.57 -4.12
N ILE A 94 -11.07 -2.03 -5.35
CA ILE A 94 -12.33 -2.41 -5.98
C ILE A 94 -12.11 -3.74 -6.67
N ASP A 95 -13.03 -4.68 -6.47
CA ASP A 95 -12.96 -6.00 -7.09
C ASP A 95 -13.05 -5.85 -8.63
N PRO A 96 -12.06 -6.32 -9.40
CA PRO A 96 -12.07 -6.22 -10.84
C PRO A 96 -13.23 -7.02 -11.48
N THR A 97 -13.75 -8.03 -10.79
CA THR A 97 -14.88 -8.84 -11.27
C THR A 97 -16.20 -8.07 -11.30
N MET A 98 -16.28 -6.90 -10.65
CA MET A 98 -17.41 -5.97 -10.76
C MET A 98 -17.54 -5.34 -12.17
N GLY A 99 -16.51 -5.47 -13.01
CA GLY A 99 -16.52 -4.98 -14.37
C GLY A 99 -16.86 -3.49 -14.48
N ALA A 100 -17.85 -3.13 -15.28
CA ALA A 100 -18.23 -1.74 -15.54
C ALA A 100 -18.69 -0.99 -14.27
N ASP A 101 -19.31 -1.66 -13.30
CA ASP A 101 -19.74 -1.05 -12.04
C ASP A 101 -18.54 -0.65 -11.18
N GLY A 102 -17.52 -1.52 -11.10
CA GLY A 102 -16.28 -1.21 -10.42
C GLY A 102 -15.52 -0.05 -11.08
N VAL A 103 -15.47 -0.01 -12.41
CA VAL A 103 -14.84 1.10 -13.14
C VAL A 103 -15.58 2.42 -12.90
N ARG A 104 -16.91 2.40 -12.84
CA ARG A 104 -17.72 3.59 -12.50
C ARG A 104 -17.43 4.08 -11.08
N GLU A 105 -17.25 3.16 -10.13
CA GLU A 105 -16.89 3.54 -8.77
C GLU A 105 -15.49 4.14 -8.69
N LEU A 106 -14.49 3.56 -9.38
CA LEU A 106 -13.15 4.15 -9.44
C LEU A 106 -13.20 5.55 -10.07
N ARG A 107 -13.96 5.75 -11.15
CA ARG A 107 -14.18 7.07 -11.78
C ARG A 107 -14.77 8.06 -10.77
N ARG A 108 -15.79 7.64 -10.01
CA ARG A 108 -16.39 8.47 -8.96
C ARG A 108 -15.35 8.87 -7.89
N CYS A 109 -14.48 7.95 -7.49
CA CYS A 109 -13.38 8.26 -6.56
C CYS A 109 -12.40 9.27 -7.18
N VAL A 110 -12.04 9.13 -8.45
CA VAL A 110 -11.20 10.09 -9.19
C VAL A 110 -11.84 11.49 -9.20
N ASP A 111 -13.13 11.58 -9.48
CA ASP A 111 -13.86 12.86 -9.53
C ASP A 111 -13.99 13.53 -8.15
N LYS A 112 -13.96 12.75 -7.07
CA LYS A 112 -14.06 13.22 -5.67
C LYS A 112 -12.71 13.45 -4.99
N LYS A 113 -11.60 13.03 -5.58
CA LYS A 113 -10.27 13.10 -4.93
C LYS A 113 -9.93 14.52 -4.48
N ILE A 114 -9.28 14.62 -3.31
CA ILE A 114 -8.83 15.88 -2.72
C ILE A 114 -7.30 15.98 -2.85
N GLY A 115 -6.60 14.96 -2.38
CA GLY A 115 -5.16 14.82 -2.43
C GLY A 115 -4.75 13.61 -3.23
N PHE A 116 -3.98 12.73 -2.59
CA PHE A 116 -3.56 11.49 -3.21
C PHE A 116 -4.72 10.52 -3.39
N LEU A 117 -4.80 9.93 -4.56
CA LEU A 117 -5.64 8.77 -4.86
C LEU A 117 -4.84 7.79 -5.68
N GLY A 118 -4.85 6.53 -5.29
CA GLY A 118 -4.31 5.42 -6.06
C GLY A 118 -5.25 4.21 -6.04
N TYR A 119 -5.05 3.29 -6.97
CA TYR A 119 -5.80 2.05 -7.07
C TYR A 119 -4.97 0.86 -6.60
N GLY A 120 -5.46 0.09 -5.63
CA GLY A 120 -4.77 -1.06 -5.05
C GLY A 120 -5.19 -2.39 -5.66
N VAL A 121 -4.22 -3.23 -5.99
CA VAL A 121 -4.37 -4.58 -6.56
C VAL A 121 -3.64 -5.58 -5.67
N SER A 122 -4.35 -6.23 -4.76
CA SER A 122 -3.70 -7.10 -3.77
C SER A 122 -3.45 -8.53 -4.24
N GLY A 123 -4.19 -9.06 -5.22
CA GLY A 123 -4.06 -10.43 -5.70
C GLY A 123 -4.43 -11.54 -4.69
N SER A 124 -4.47 -11.27 -3.39
CA SER A 124 -4.57 -12.29 -2.33
C SER A 124 -5.81 -13.18 -2.43
N LEU A 125 -7.00 -12.59 -2.57
CA LEU A 125 -8.28 -13.28 -2.81
C LEU A 125 -8.96 -12.74 -4.08
N SER A 126 -8.18 -12.28 -5.03
CA SER A 126 -8.60 -11.68 -6.29
C SER A 126 -7.74 -12.25 -7.41
N PRO A 127 -8.10 -12.05 -8.68
CA PRO A 127 -7.23 -12.41 -9.79
C PRO A 127 -5.84 -11.78 -9.67
N PRO A 128 -4.80 -12.38 -10.27
CA PRO A 128 -3.47 -11.78 -10.32
C PRO A 128 -3.49 -10.46 -11.09
N ALA A 129 -2.60 -9.52 -10.77
CA ALA A 129 -2.57 -8.19 -11.37
C ALA A 129 -2.57 -8.19 -12.91
N SER A 130 -2.02 -9.22 -13.54
CA SER A 130 -1.97 -9.35 -15.01
C SER A 130 -3.26 -9.89 -15.64
N ASP A 131 -4.29 -10.20 -14.85
CA ASP A 131 -5.59 -10.67 -15.36
C ASP A 131 -6.30 -9.57 -16.16
N PRO A 132 -6.90 -9.90 -17.31
CA PRO A 132 -7.59 -8.93 -18.17
C PRO A 132 -8.74 -8.17 -17.50
N SER A 133 -9.33 -8.67 -16.41
CA SER A 133 -10.38 -7.97 -15.66
C SER A 133 -9.90 -6.63 -15.09
N TYR A 134 -8.59 -6.44 -14.90
CA TYR A 134 -8.00 -5.17 -14.46
C TYR A 134 -7.77 -4.16 -15.59
N ASP A 135 -7.76 -4.57 -16.86
CA ASP A 135 -7.42 -3.70 -17.98
C ASP A 135 -8.24 -2.39 -18.04
N PRO A 136 -9.57 -2.40 -17.80
CA PRO A 136 -10.35 -1.16 -17.76
C PRO A 136 -9.95 -0.21 -16.61
N PHE A 137 -9.55 -0.77 -15.46
CA PHE A 137 -9.07 0.00 -14.32
C PHE A 137 -7.71 0.65 -14.60
N TYR A 138 -6.77 -0.09 -15.19
CA TYR A 138 -5.46 0.45 -15.57
C TYR A 138 -5.57 1.57 -16.58
N LYS A 139 -6.43 1.43 -17.59
CA LYS A 139 -6.71 2.50 -18.58
C LYS A 139 -7.26 3.75 -17.90
N LEU A 140 -8.18 3.58 -16.95
CA LEU A 140 -8.72 4.70 -16.18
C LEU A 140 -7.63 5.34 -15.30
N CYS A 141 -6.76 4.56 -14.66
CA CYS A 141 -5.64 5.10 -13.86
C CYS A 141 -4.68 5.94 -14.73
N ILE A 142 -4.35 5.47 -15.93
CA ILE A 142 -3.52 6.22 -16.90
C ILE A 142 -4.21 7.54 -17.29
N GLU A 143 -5.48 7.48 -17.69
CA GLU A 143 -6.28 8.66 -18.07
C GLU A 143 -6.35 9.69 -16.94
N ALA A 144 -6.55 9.22 -15.70
CA ALA A 144 -6.68 10.08 -14.53
C ALA A 144 -5.34 10.51 -13.91
N GLY A 145 -4.22 9.98 -14.39
CA GLY A 145 -2.89 10.26 -13.83
C GLY A 145 -2.70 9.74 -12.39
N ILE A 146 -3.44 8.71 -11.96
CA ILE A 146 -3.31 8.10 -10.64
C ILE A 146 -2.47 6.82 -10.70
N PRO A 147 -1.69 6.51 -9.65
CA PRO A 147 -0.86 5.33 -9.62
C PRO A 147 -1.63 4.06 -9.24
N VAL A 148 -1.01 2.91 -9.53
CA VAL A 148 -1.50 1.59 -9.10
C VAL A 148 -0.53 0.97 -8.12
N LEU A 149 -1.04 0.49 -6.98
CA LEU A 149 -0.31 -0.30 -5.99
C LEU A 149 -0.50 -1.78 -6.32
N ILE A 150 0.58 -2.52 -6.57
CA ILE A 150 0.52 -3.96 -6.87
C ILE A 150 1.28 -4.73 -5.79
N PHE A 151 0.57 -5.60 -5.09
CA PHE A 151 1.15 -6.41 -4.03
C PHE A 151 2.00 -7.54 -4.63
N VAL A 152 3.21 -7.69 -4.10
CA VAL A 152 4.16 -8.75 -4.46
C VAL A 152 4.58 -9.56 -3.22
N GLY A 153 4.77 -10.87 -3.40
CA GLY A 153 5.17 -11.76 -2.33
C GLY A 153 4.03 -12.22 -1.41
N THR A 154 4.42 -12.85 -0.31
CA THR A 154 3.47 -13.43 0.66
C THR A 154 2.65 -12.36 1.38
N THR A 155 1.50 -12.78 1.90
CA THR A 155 0.58 -11.94 2.68
C THR A 155 0.35 -12.53 4.06
N GLY A 156 0.06 -11.66 5.05
CA GLY A 156 -0.46 -12.07 6.35
C GLY A 156 -1.90 -12.58 6.29
N LEU A 157 -2.67 -12.17 5.27
CA LEU A 157 -4.04 -12.64 5.09
C LEU A 157 -4.06 -14.15 4.87
N GLY A 158 -4.84 -14.88 5.67
CA GLY A 158 -4.96 -16.32 5.60
C GLY A 158 -3.79 -17.12 6.20
N ALA A 159 -2.69 -16.46 6.63
CA ALA A 159 -1.54 -17.14 7.22
C ALA A 159 -1.95 -17.97 8.45
N GLY A 160 -1.51 -19.23 8.51
CA GLY A 160 -1.86 -20.16 9.59
C GLY A 160 -3.22 -20.84 9.46
N LEU A 161 -4.07 -20.45 8.50
CA LEU A 161 -5.34 -21.11 8.23
C LEU A 161 -5.18 -22.32 7.28
N PRO A 162 -6.01 -23.37 7.41
CA PRO A 162 -6.05 -24.44 6.43
C PRO A 162 -6.26 -23.90 5.01
N GLY A 163 -5.43 -24.32 4.06
CA GLY A 163 -5.45 -23.81 2.68
C GLY A 163 -5.18 -22.30 2.54
N GLY A 164 -4.60 -21.67 3.58
CA GLY A 164 -4.34 -20.23 3.58
C GLY A 164 -5.62 -19.38 3.47
N GLY A 165 -6.78 -19.90 3.94
CA GLY A 165 -8.06 -19.19 3.80
C GLY A 165 -8.46 -18.93 2.33
N GLY A 166 -7.96 -19.72 1.38
CA GLY A 166 -8.21 -19.57 -0.06
C GLY A 166 -7.25 -18.64 -0.79
N VAL A 167 -6.26 -18.07 -0.10
CA VAL A 167 -5.22 -17.23 -0.72
C VAL A 167 -4.32 -18.06 -1.64
N ILE A 168 -4.15 -17.61 -2.87
CA ILE A 168 -3.21 -18.17 -3.85
C ILE A 168 -1.99 -17.28 -3.91
N LEU A 169 -0.88 -17.69 -3.30
CA LEU A 169 0.34 -16.89 -3.23
C LEU A 169 0.88 -16.52 -4.61
N ASP A 170 0.74 -17.40 -5.60
CA ASP A 170 1.16 -17.16 -6.98
C ASP A 170 0.53 -15.91 -7.60
N HIS A 171 -0.67 -15.52 -7.18
CA HIS A 171 -1.32 -14.29 -7.65
C HIS A 171 -0.54 -13.01 -7.27
N CYS A 172 0.35 -13.09 -6.27
CA CYS A 172 1.25 -12.00 -5.87
C CYS A 172 2.70 -12.23 -6.35
N HIS A 173 2.92 -13.14 -7.31
CA HIS A 173 4.26 -13.33 -7.88
C HIS A 173 4.69 -12.11 -8.69
N PRO A 174 5.97 -11.64 -8.59
CA PRO A 174 6.47 -10.45 -9.29
C PRO A 174 6.32 -10.47 -10.81
N ARG A 175 6.18 -11.67 -11.42
CA ARG A 175 5.90 -11.80 -12.85
C ARG A 175 4.63 -11.05 -13.28
N HIS A 176 3.62 -10.95 -12.40
CA HIS A 176 2.39 -10.24 -12.71
C HIS A 176 2.62 -8.72 -12.76
N LEU A 177 3.46 -8.20 -11.86
CA LEU A 177 3.92 -6.81 -11.90
C LEU A 177 4.71 -6.52 -13.19
N ASP A 178 5.64 -7.41 -13.58
CA ASP A 178 6.41 -7.28 -14.82
C ASP A 178 5.52 -7.23 -16.06
N LEU A 179 4.53 -8.12 -16.14
CA LEU A 179 3.57 -8.17 -17.25
C LEU A 179 2.73 -6.89 -17.35
N VAL A 180 2.24 -6.36 -16.24
CA VAL A 180 1.48 -5.09 -16.22
C VAL A 180 2.37 -3.94 -16.64
N ALA A 181 3.59 -3.85 -16.12
CA ALA A 181 4.53 -2.79 -16.44
C ALA A 181 4.94 -2.78 -17.93
N ALA A 182 4.99 -3.97 -18.54
CA ALA A 182 5.29 -4.10 -19.96
C ALA A 182 4.10 -3.73 -20.85
N ARG A 183 2.87 -4.05 -20.45
CA ARG A 183 1.64 -3.72 -21.19
C ARG A 183 1.26 -2.25 -21.11
N TYR A 184 1.56 -1.61 -19.98
CA TYR A 184 1.13 -0.25 -19.65
C TYR A 184 2.33 0.61 -19.24
N PRO A 185 3.21 0.99 -20.18
CA PRO A 185 4.43 1.75 -19.87
C PRO A 185 4.16 3.15 -19.30
N GLU A 186 2.99 3.74 -19.57
CA GLU A 186 2.57 5.03 -19.03
C GLU A 186 2.02 4.91 -17.59
N LEU A 187 1.64 3.71 -17.14
CA LEU A 187 1.09 3.50 -15.80
C LEU A 187 2.17 3.67 -14.75
N LYS A 188 1.97 4.57 -13.81
CA LYS A 188 2.81 4.68 -12.61
C LYS A 188 2.41 3.59 -11.63
N MET A 189 3.38 2.84 -11.13
CA MET A 189 3.14 1.72 -10.23
C MET A 189 3.97 1.81 -8.97
N VAL A 190 3.44 1.23 -7.90
CA VAL A 190 4.18 0.94 -6.67
C VAL A 190 4.11 -0.55 -6.42
N ALA A 191 5.26 -1.22 -6.35
CA ALA A 191 5.35 -2.59 -5.86
C ALA A 191 5.23 -2.56 -4.34
N ALA A 192 4.29 -3.31 -3.79
CA ALA A 192 3.96 -3.32 -2.37
C ALA A 192 4.50 -4.58 -1.69
N ARG A 193 5.12 -4.41 -0.54
CA ARG A 193 5.83 -5.41 0.28
C ARG A 193 7.22 -5.80 -0.27
N PRO A 194 8.10 -6.38 0.58
CA PRO A 194 9.45 -6.82 0.15
C PRO A 194 9.49 -7.93 -0.89
N GLY A 195 8.34 -8.57 -1.23
CA GLY A 195 8.29 -9.61 -2.25
C GLY A 195 8.74 -11.01 -1.79
N TRP A 196 8.90 -11.26 -0.48
CA TRP A 196 9.29 -12.59 -0.01
C TRP A 196 8.28 -13.67 -0.45
N PRO A 197 8.72 -14.86 -0.96
CA PRO A 197 10.11 -15.32 -1.08
C PRO A 197 10.81 -14.90 -2.40
N TRP A 198 10.16 -14.15 -3.29
CA TRP A 198 10.65 -13.75 -4.62
C TRP A 198 11.34 -12.37 -4.63
N GLN A 199 12.07 -12.02 -3.56
CA GLN A 199 12.71 -10.70 -3.44
C GLN A 199 13.70 -10.41 -4.57
N ALA A 200 14.51 -11.39 -4.97
CA ALA A 200 15.47 -11.24 -6.06
C ALA A 200 14.78 -10.96 -7.40
N GLU A 201 13.66 -11.63 -7.68
CA GLU A 201 12.85 -11.40 -8.88
C GLU A 201 12.18 -10.03 -8.84
N THR A 202 11.65 -9.61 -7.68
CA THR A 202 11.09 -8.25 -7.50
C THR A 202 12.15 -7.21 -7.78
N ILE A 203 13.35 -7.35 -7.25
CA ILE A 203 14.49 -6.47 -7.52
C ILE A 203 14.81 -6.42 -9.02
N ALA A 204 14.85 -7.57 -9.69
CA ALA A 204 15.12 -7.64 -11.13
C ALA A 204 14.08 -6.86 -11.94
N VAL A 205 12.79 -7.00 -11.62
CA VAL A 205 11.70 -6.23 -12.25
C VAL A 205 11.88 -4.74 -12.03
N LEU A 206 12.14 -4.31 -10.80
CA LEU A 206 12.38 -2.90 -10.44
C LEU A 206 13.57 -2.29 -11.17
N MET A 207 14.64 -3.04 -11.37
CA MET A 207 15.81 -2.58 -12.12
C MET A 207 15.53 -2.45 -13.61
N HIS A 208 14.68 -3.31 -14.16
CA HIS A 208 14.34 -3.34 -15.57
C HIS A 208 13.27 -2.31 -15.94
N LYS A 209 12.33 -2.00 -15.05
CA LYS A 209 11.17 -1.13 -15.30
C LYS A 209 11.32 0.21 -14.57
N ARG A 210 11.25 1.33 -15.30
CA ARG A 210 11.41 2.68 -14.70
C ARG A 210 10.14 3.24 -14.08
N ASN A 211 8.98 2.75 -14.49
CA ASN A 211 7.65 3.20 -14.06
C ASN A 211 7.16 2.54 -12.76
N ILE A 212 8.07 1.92 -11.98
CA ILE A 212 7.73 1.24 -10.73
C ILE A 212 8.52 1.84 -9.57
N TRP A 213 7.81 2.29 -8.54
CA TRP A 213 8.32 2.60 -7.21
C TRP A 213 8.22 1.37 -6.31
N TYR A 214 8.83 1.37 -5.14
CA TYR A 214 8.84 0.21 -4.26
C TYR A 214 8.65 0.62 -2.81
N GLU A 215 7.66 0.08 -2.14
CA GLU A 215 7.42 0.27 -0.72
C GLU A 215 7.48 -1.07 0.04
N LEU A 216 7.86 -1.03 1.31
CA LEU A 216 8.30 -2.21 2.07
C LEU A 216 7.45 -2.47 3.32
N HIS A 217 6.13 -2.18 3.27
CA HIS A 217 5.25 -2.40 4.40
C HIS A 217 5.17 -3.87 4.83
N GLY A 218 4.69 -4.10 6.05
CA GLY A 218 4.42 -5.41 6.61
C GLY A 218 5.65 -6.15 7.17
N TRP A 219 6.85 -5.57 7.00
CA TRP A 219 8.11 -6.19 7.41
C TRP A 219 9.03 -5.19 8.09
N SER A 220 9.59 -5.57 9.27
CA SER A 220 10.73 -4.81 9.80
C SER A 220 11.95 -5.02 8.89
N PRO A 221 12.75 -3.96 8.61
CA PRO A 221 13.93 -4.03 7.74
C PRO A 221 14.92 -5.13 8.11
N LYS A 222 14.98 -5.50 9.39
CA LYS A 222 15.85 -6.59 9.86
C LYS A 222 15.61 -7.93 9.16
N TYR A 223 14.40 -8.16 8.64
CA TYR A 223 13.99 -9.39 7.95
C TYR A 223 14.11 -9.30 6.42
N HIS A 224 14.55 -8.17 5.87
CA HIS A 224 14.83 -8.06 4.45
C HIS A 224 15.97 -9.01 4.04
N SER A 225 15.87 -9.58 2.85
CA SER A 225 16.94 -10.47 2.35
C SER A 225 18.27 -9.73 2.19
N PRO A 226 19.40 -10.45 2.22
CA PRO A 226 20.71 -9.85 2.00
C PRO A 226 20.80 -9.08 0.67
N GLU A 227 20.16 -9.59 -0.39
CA GLU A 227 20.11 -8.96 -1.71
C GLU A 227 19.37 -7.63 -1.65
N LEU A 228 18.21 -7.59 -0.99
CA LEU A 228 17.45 -6.35 -0.84
C LEU A 228 18.21 -5.32 -0.01
N LYS A 229 18.79 -5.73 1.13
CA LYS A 229 19.64 -4.87 1.97
C LYS A 229 20.84 -4.31 1.20
N HIS A 230 21.41 -5.09 0.30
CA HIS A 230 22.52 -4.64 -0.56
C HIS A 230 22.08 -3.59 -1.57
N GLU A 231 20.87 -3.73 -2.14
CA GLU A 231 20.39 -2.85 -3.22
C GLU A 231 19.76 -1.55 -2.72
N ILE A 232 19.20 -1.53 -1.50
CA ILE A 232 18.58 -0.34 -0.91
C ILE A 232 19.51 0.88 -0.98
N PRO A 233 20.78 0.86 -0.49
CA PRO A 233 21.65 2.03 -0.55
C PRO A 233 22.30 2.26 -1.91
N ARG A 234 22.03 1.42 -2.89
CA ARG A 234 22.67 1.43 -4.22
C ARG A 234 21.68 1.75 -5.33
N ARG A 235 21.28 0.71 -6.09
CA ARG A 235 20.46 0.87 -7.30
C ARG A 235 19.00 1.21 -7.00
N LEU A 236 18.50 0.86 -5.81
CA LEU A 236 17.14 1.14 -5.38
C LEU A 236 17.00 2.40 -4.51
N LYS A 237 18.09 3.08 -4.14
CA LYS A 237 18.09 4.20 -3.19
C LYS A 237 17.11 5.32 -3.56
N ASP A 238 16.85 5.52 -4.85
CA ASP A 238 15.99 6.57 -5.36
C ASP A 238 14.56 6.09 -5.65
N ARG A 239 14.18 4.89 -5.21
CA ARG A 239 12.88 4.26 -5.49
C ARG A 239 12.17 3.70 -4.27
N ILE A 240 12.89 3.52 -3.14
CA ILE A 240 12.29 3.00 -1.92
C ILE A 240 11.46 4.09 -1.26
N LEU A 241 10.21 3.75 -0.94
CA LEU A 241 9.27 4.59 -0.21
C LEU A 241 9.07 4.01 1.19
N PHE A 242 9.00 4.87 2.20
CA PHE A 242 8.66 4.43 3.55
C PHE A 242 7.19 4.03 3.63
N ALA A 243 6.93 2.89 4.26
CA ALA A 243 5.60 2.34 4.46
C ALA A 243 5.55 1.59 5.79
N ALA A 244 4.70 2.02 6.71
CA ALA A 244 4.72 1.53 8.07
C ALA A 244 3.80 0.34 8.31
N ASP A 245 2.75 0.18 7.52
CA ASP A 245 1.71 -0.82 7.79
C ASP A 245 1.02 -0.59 9.15
N TYR A 246 0.89 0.72 9.57
CA TYR A 246 0.09 1.03 10.76
C TYR A 246 -1.35 0.49 10.57
N PRO A 247 -2.04 -0.04 11.57
CA PRO A 247 -1.65 -0.10 12.98
C PRO A 247 -0.88 -1.38 13.39
N LEU A 248 -0.41 -2.20 12.44
CA LEU A 248 0.36 -3.41 12.76
C LEU A 248 1.74 -3.07 13.31
N PHE A 249 2.34 -1.97 12.83
CA PHE A 249 3.56 -1.40 13.40
C PHE A 249 3.31 0.02 13.89
N THR A 250 3.94 0.39 15.02
CA THR A 250 4.02 1.80 15.43
C THR A 250 5.15 2.48 14.68
N TYR A 251 5.01 3.79 14.43
CA TYR A 251 6.05 4.56 13.73
C TYR A 251 7.36 4.58 14.49
N GLU A 252 7.31 4.75 15.82
CA GLU A 252 8.50 4.78 16.68
C GLU A 252 9.32 3.49 16.55
N ARG A 253 8.63 2.34 16.51
CA ARG A 253 9.27 1.04 16.33
C ARG A 253 9.91 0.94 14.95
N LEU A 254 9.17 1.22 13.90
CA LEU A 254 9.64 0.98 12.53
C LEU A 254 10.76 1.97 12.14
N ILE A 255 10.66 3.23 12.54
CA ILE A 255 11.73 4.23 12.34
C ILE A 255 13.01 3.80 13.06
N ARG A 256 12.89 3.32 14.30
CA ARG A 256 14.03 2.77 15.05
C ARG A 256 14.63 1.54 14.33
N ASP A 257 13.80 0.63 13.85
CA ASP A 257 14.24 -0.56 13.14
C ASP A 257 15.00 -0.19 11.84
N TRP A 258 14.53 0.80 11.07
CA TRP A 258 15.23 1.32 9.89
C TRP A 258 16.59 1.94 10.24
N ARG A 259 16.65 2.73 11.30
CA ARG A 259 17.91 3.36 11.75
C ARG A 259 18.92 2.32 12.25
N ALA A 260 18.46 1.21 12.83
CA ALA A 260 19.29 0.13 13.32
C ALA A 260 19.99 -0.67 12.21
N GLU A 261 19.52 -0.59 10.95
CA GLU A 261 20.17 -1.25 9.81
C GLU A 261 21.52 -0.60 9.41
N GLY A 262 21.81 0.60 9.89
CA GLY A 262 23.08 1.29 9.66
C GLY A 262 23.23 1.87 8.24
N TYR A 263 22.15 2.14 7.53
CA TYR A 263 22.22 2.86 6.27
C TYR A 263 22.70 4.29 6.46
N PRO A 264 23.43 4.88 5.47
CA PRO A 264 23.82 6.30 5.51
C PRO A 264 22.60 7.20 5.68
N GLU A 265 22.78 8.35 6.37
CA GLU A 265 21.68 9.28 6.63
C GLU A 265 21.00 9.82 5.34
N ASP A 266 21.77 10.03 4.26
CA ASP A 266 21.21 10.44 2.98
C ASP A 266 20.30 9.38 2.35
N VAL A 267 20.54 8.11 2.61
CA VAL A 267 19.69 6.98 2.19
C VAL A 267 18.42 6.94 3.05
N LEU A 268 18.55 7.08 4.37
CA LEU A 268 17.41 7.15 5.28
C LEU A 268 16.51 8.37 4.97
N ASP A 269 17.08 9.53 4.70
CA ASP A 269 16.37 10.72 4.27
C ASP A 269 15.54 10.49 2.99
N ARG A 270 16.12 9.75 2.02
CA ARG A 270 15.41 9.38 0.79
C ARG A 270 14.23 8.48 1.08
N ILE A 271 14.44 7.45 1.90
CA ILE A 271 13.41 6.49 2.27
C ILE A 271 12.28 7.18 3.03
N PHE A 272 12.60 7.97 4.05
CA PHE A 272 11.61 8.55 4.95
C PHE A 272 10.78 9.66 4.32
N HIS A 273 11.35 10.43 3.36
CA HIS A 273 10.59 11.53 2.76
C HIS A 273 10.95 11.87 1.31
N ARG A 274 12.24 12.07 0.91
CA ARG A 274 12.56 12.64 -0.40
C ARG A 274 12.04 11.85 -1.60
N ASN A 275 12.05 10.52 -1.50
CA ASN A 275 11.52 9.69 -2.57
C ASN A 275 10.00 9.81 -2.67
N ALA A 276 9.30 9.89 -1.53
CA ALA A 276 7.86 10.10 -1.51
C ALA A 276 7.47 11.50 -1.98
N GLU A 277 8.21 12.55 -1.62
CA GLU A 277 8.05 13.90 -2.15
C GLU A 277 8.12 13.88 -3.69
N ARG A 278 9.18 13.29 -4.24
CA ARG A 278 9.34 13.18 -5.70
C ARG A 278 8.22 12.37 -6.36
N PHE A 279 7.80 11.26 -5.72
CA PHE A 279 6.69 10.46 -6.22
C PHE A 279 5.39 11.27 -6.27
N LEU A 280 5.09 12.05 -5.22
CA LEU A 280 3.91 12.90 -5.15
C LEU A 280 3.98 14.09 -6.12
N ASP A 281 5.16 14.70 -6.28
CA ASP A 281 5.40 15.76 -7.27
C ASP A 281 5.16 15.26 -8.70
N GLU A 282 5.63 14.03 -9.03
CA GLU A 282 5.37 13.41 -10.33
C GLU A 282 3.87 13.14 -10.59
N LEU A 283 3.06 13.06 -9.53
CA LEU A 283 1.60 12.89 -9.60
C LEU A 283 0.85 14.23 -9.52
N GLY A 284 1.56 15.34 -9.29
CA GLY A 284 0.94 16.65 -9.07
C GLY A 284 0.13 16.73 -7.77
N VAL A 285 0.48 15.93 -6.76
CA VAL A 285 -0.21 15.87 -5.47
C VAL A 285 0.53 16.75 -4.45
N PRO A 286 -0.12 17.80 -3.89
CA PRO A 286 0.48 18.61 -2.83
C PRO A 286 0.63 17.79 -1.54
N TRP A 287 1.84 17.84 -0.97
CA TRP A 287 2.22 17.11 0.26
C TRP A 287 2.72 18.03 1.39
N ASN A 288 2.78 19.35 1.16
CA ASN A 288 3.24 20.38 2.13
C ASN A 288 2.18 20.71 3.17
#